data_d984ba0a0ceb2c3f3d35c59f090423d1
#
_entry.id   d984ba0a0ceb2c3f3d35c59f090423d1
#
_cell.length_a   1.000
_cell.length_b   1.000
_cell.length_c   1.000
_cell.angle_alpha   90.00
_cell.angle_beta   90.00
_cell.angle_gamma   90.00
#
_symmetry.space_group_name_H-M   'P 1'
#
loop_
_entity.id
_entity.type
_entity.pdbx_description
1 polymer ?
#
loop_
_entity_poly.entity_id
_entity_poly.type
_entity_poly.pdbx_seq_one_letter_code
_entity_poly.pdbx_strand_id
1 'polypeptide(L)'
;MLKNITKLNIVRIGSYITYSSLKKVADGILDSFRGLIKETNLSHHDSPVVESIDAQLLTMILDEEYGGHTLGITDADLKTKDKDEFYNSILGGKNPKNDVAVVSTNKLTPQEISSDKEYDLFLDRTLKVSLHEIGHNFGLTDHSSYKMA
;
A
#
# COMPACT_ATOMS: atom_id res chain seq x y z
N MET A 1 -22.16 0.30 6.42
CA MET A 1 -22.09 1.62 5.77
C MET A 1 -20.65 1.95 5.43
N LEU A 2 -20.38 2.39 4.21
CA LEU A 2 -19.04 2.78 3.79
C LEU A 2 -18.70 4.15 4.37
N LYS A 3 -17.46 4.31 4.80
CA LYS A 3 -16.96 5.59 5.29
C LYS A 3 -16.59 6.50 4.13
N ASN A 4 -16.81 7.79 4.27
CA ASN A 4 -16.27 8.80 3.36
C ASN A 4 -14.87 9.16 3.83
N ILE A 5 -13.95 9.24 2.89
CA ILE A 5 -12.59 9.68 3.16
C ILE A 5 -12.36 10.98 2.40
N THR A 6 -12.30 12.10 3.13
CA THR A 6 -12.07 13.39 2.49
C THR A 6 -10.70 13.45 1.84
N LYS A 7 -9.69 12.94 2.54
CA LYS A 7 -8.31 13.00 2.09
C LYS A 7 -7.62 11.68 2.39
N LEU A 8 -6.94 11.13 1.40
CA LEU A 8 -6.10 9.95 1.54
C LEU A 8 -4.64 10.37 1.37
N ASN A 9 -3.83 10.13 2.39
CA ASN A 9 -2.39 10.30 2.29
C ASN A 9 -1.81 9.08 1.60
N ILE A 10 -1.01 9.28 0.55
CA ILE A 10 -0.31 8.19 -0.13
C ILE A 10 1.17 8.46 0.03
N VAL A 11 1.84 7.58 0.76
CA VAL A 11 3.21 7.77 1.21
C VAL A 11 4.12 6.79 0.50
N ARG A 12 5.09 7.32 -0.23
CA ARG A 12 6.14 6.51 -0.85
C ARG A 12 7.23 6.23 0.18
N ILE A 13 7.55 4.97 0.36
CA ILE A 13 8.61 4.52 1.27
C ILE A 13 9.61 3.73 0.43
N GLY A 14 10.80 4.27 0.24
CA GLY A 14 11.78 3.69 -0.66
C GLY A 14 11.83 4.44 -1.98
N SER A 15 12.69 4.00 -2.89
CA SER A 15 13.02 4.73 -4.10
C SER A 15 12.61 4.06 -5.41
N TYR A 16 12.08 2.83 -5.37
CA TYR A 16 11.79 2.09 -6.60
C TYR A 16 10.67 2.72 -7.42
N ILE A 17 9.55 3.03 -6.76
CA ILE A 17 8.46 3.70 -7.46
C ILE A 17 8.76 5.19 -7.58
N THR A 18 8.69 5.74 -8.78
CA THR A 18 8.94 7.18 -8.99
C THR A 18 7.75 8.00 -8.52
N TYR A 19 7.95 9.30 -8.32
CA TYR A 19 6.87 10.19 -7.93
C TYR A 19 5.78 10.24 -9.00
N SER A 20 6.15 10.28 -10.27
CA SER A 20 5.17 10.30 -11.37
C SER A 20 4.37 8.99 -11.43
N SER A 21 4.99 7.87 -11.13
CA SER A 21 4.30 6.57 -11.06
C SER A 21 3.37 6.51 -9.86
N LEU A 22 3.81 7.04 -8.72
CA LEU A 22 2.97 7.14 -7.54
C LEU A 22 1.71 7.96 -7.83
N LYS A 23 1.85 9.06 -8.60
CA LYS A 23 0.73 9.88 -9.01
C LYS A 23 -0.25 9.09 -9.88
N LYS A 24 0.24 8.26 -10.79
CA LYS A 24 -0.64 7.41 -11.61
C LYS A 24 -1.44 6.43 -10.76
N VAL A 25 -0.80 5.83 -9.75
CA VAL A 25 -1.49 4.94 -8.81
C VAL A 25 -2.53 5.74 -8.01
N ALA A 26 -2.17 6.92 -7.54
CA ALA A 26 -3.08 7.79 -6.81
C ALA A 26 -4.30 8.19 -7.64
N ASP A 27 -4.09 8.54 -8.90
CA ASP A 27 -5.18 8.90 -9.81
C ASP A 27 -6.10 7.70 -10.06
N GLY A 28 -5.55 6.50 -10.18
CA GLY A 28 -6.33 5.28 -10.31
C GLY A 28 -7.17 4.98 -9.08
N ILE A 29 -6.61 5.21 -7.89
CA ILE A 29 -7.33 5.05 -6.62
C ILE A 29 -8.49 6.05 -6.54
N LEU A 30 -8.21 7.31 -6.82
CA LEU A 30 -9.21 8.37 -6.77
C LEU A 30 -10.36 8.09 -7.75
N ASP A 31 -10.01 7.63 -8.95
CA ASP A 31 -11.00 7.28 -9.97
C ASP A 31 -11.88 6.09 -9.53
N SER A 32 -11.27 5.09 -8.92
CA SER A 32 -11.99 3.88 -8.47
C SER A 32 -12.93 4.13 -7.29
N PHE A 33 -12.63 5.11 -6.46
CA PHE A 33 -13.41 5.42 -5.27
C PHE A 33 -14.05 6.82 -5.36
N ARG A 34 -14.52 7.21 -6.54
CA ARG A 34 -15.20 8.49 -6.73
C ARG A 34 -16.37 8.65 -5.76
N GLY A 35 -16.46 9.82 -5.14
CA GLY A 35 -17.50 10.10 -4.17
C GLY A 35 -17.16 9.65 -2.76
N LEU A 36 -16.17 8.79 -2.58
CA LEU A 36 -15.70 8.33 -1.27
C LEU A 36 -14.38 8.99 -0.89
N ILE A 37 -13.48 9.17 -1.86
CA ILE A 37 -12.24 9.90 -1.66
C ILE A 37 -12.32 11.18 -2.48
N LYS A 38 -12.13 12.34 -1.83
CA LYS A 38 -12.19 13.63 -2.50
C LYS A 38 -10.83 14.08 -3.02
N GLU A 39 -9.77 13.78 -2.29
CA GLU A 39 -8.41 14.18 -2.70
C GLU A 39 -7.38 13.22 -2.18
N THR A 40 -6.23 13.19 -2.86
CA THR A 40 -5.06 12.44 -2.41
C THR A 40 -3.93 13.42 -2.14
N ASN A 41 -3.09 13.09 -1.15
CA ASN A 41 -1.90 13.87 -0.81
C ASN A 41 -0.70 12.94 -0.91
N LEU A 42 0.23 13.25 -1.80
CA LEU A 42 1.41 12.42 -2.03
C LEU A 42 2.57 12.90 -1.17
N SER A 43 3.21 11.97 -0.49
CA SER A 43 4.34 12.25 0.39
C SER A 43 5.43 11.21 0.23
N HIS A 44 6.63 11.54 0.68
CA HIS A 44 7.74 10.60 0.74
C HIS A 44 8.20 10.52 2.20
N HIS A 45 8.33 9.29 2.68
CA HIS A 45 8.87 9.03 4.00
C HIS A 45 10.29 8.51 3.86
N ASP A 46 11.24 9.23 4.42
CA ASP A 46 12.64 8.79 4.45
C ASP A 46 12.78 7.67 5.48
N SER A 47 13.21 6.54 5.02
CA SER A 47 13.44 5.38 5.86
C SER A 47 14.76 4.75 5.44
N PRO A 48 15.52 4.16 6.37
CA PRO A 48 16.68 3.38 5.98
C PRO A 48 16.26 2.29 4.99
N VAL A 49 17.12 2.00 4.01
CA VAL A 49 16.87 0.92 3.09
C VAL A 49 16.90 -0.38 3.87
N VAL A 50 15.79 -1.11 3.88
CA VAL A 50 15.68 -2.39 4.56
C VAL A 50 15.10 -3.42 3.58
N GLU A 51 15.52 -4.68 3.75
CA GLU A 51 15.02 -5.76 2.89
C GLU A 51 13.61 -6.14 3.27
N SER A 52 13.30 -6.09 4.55
CA SER A 52 11.98 -6.46 5.05
C SER A 52 11.61 -5.62 6.26
N ILE A 53 10.32 -5.47 6.48
CA ILE A 53 9.80 -4.74 7.64
C ILE A 53 8.50 -5.40 8.09
N ASP A 54 8.26 -5.40 9.40
CA ASP A 54 7.00 -5.85 9.96
C ASP A 54 5.88 -4.90 9.53
N ALA A 55 4.82 -5.44 8.94
CA ALA A 55 3.73 -4.64 8.39
C ALA A 55 3.00 -3.86 9.48
N GLN A 56 2.76 -4.46 10.63
CA GLN A 56 2.08 -3.78 11.73
C GLN A 56 2.92 -2.60 12.24
N LEU A 57 4.22 -2.81 12.40
CA LEU A 57 5.12 -1.74 12.82
C LEU A 57 5.10 -0.58 11.83
N LEU A 58 5.13 -0.87 10.53
CA LEU A 58 5.09 0.17 9.51
C LEU A 58 3.79 0.97 9.57
N THR A 59 2.64 0.30 9.76
CA THR A 59 1.37 1.01 9.90
C THR A 59 1.37 1.92 11.13
N MET A 60 1.98 1.50 12.22
CA MET A 60 2.07 2.31 13.43
C MET A 60 2.93 3.55 13.22
N ILE A 61 4.05 3.39 12.53
CA ILE A 61 4.94 4.52 12.19
C ILE A 61 4.21 5.54 11.32
N LEU A 62 3.50 5.07 10.31
CA LEU A 62 2.77 5.94 9.39
C LEU A 62 1.59 6.63 10.08
N ASP A 63 0.90 5.94 10.98
CA ASP A 63 -0.20 6.54 11.74
C ASP A 63 0.30 7.66 12.64
N GLU A 64 1.43 7.46 13.30
CA GLU A 64 2.02 8.49 14.16
C GLU A 64 2.46 9.71 13.37
N GLU A 65 3.05 9.50 12.19
CA GLU A 65 3.60 10.61 11.39
C GLU A 65 2.53 11.35 10.59
N TYR A 66 1.61 10.64 9.98
CA TYR A 66 0.63 11.24 9.06
C TYR A 66 -0.77 11.31 9.64
N GLY A 67 -1.17 10.32 10.42
CA GLY A 67 -2.53 10.23 10.95
C GLY A 67 -3.59 10.04 9.86
N GLY A 68 -4.84 9.84 10.28
CA GLY A 68 -5.97 9.71 9.34
C GLY A 68 -5.83 8.55 8.38
N HIS A 69 -6.48 8.65 7.23
CA HIS A 69 -6.43 7.60 6.21
C HIS A 69 -5.13 7.71 5.41
N THR A 70 -4.33 6.67 5.47
CA THR A 70 -2.99 6.65 4.86
C THR A 70 -2.74 5.30 4.18
N LEU A 71 -2.17 5.37 3.00
CA LEU A 71 -1.66 4.21 2.27
C LEU A 71 -0.15 4.37 2.12
N GLY A 72 0.62 3.44 2.68
CA GLY A 72 2.07 3.39 2.49
C GLY A 72 2.41 2.39 1.38
N ILE A 73 3.27 2.79 0.46
CA ILE A 73 3.78 1.91 -0.60
C ILE A 73 5.28 1.81 -0.42
N THR A 74 5.75 0.61 -0.15
CA THR A 74 7.18 0.34 0.11
C THR A 74 7.71 -0.72 -0.84
N ASP A 75 9.01 -0.67 -1.13
CA ASP A 75 9.69 -1.73 -1.86
C ASP A 75 10.31 -2.79 -0.94
N ALA A 76 10.24 -2.60 0.37
CA ALA A 76 10.64 -3.62 1.32
C ALA A 76 9.63 -4.76 1.35
N ASP A 77 10.11 -5.97 1.63
CA ASP A 77 9.22 -7.10 1.81
C ASP A 77 8.44 -6.93 3.11
N LEU A 78 7.12 -6.99 3.04
CA LEU A 78 6.27 -6.87 4.22
C LEU A 78 6.11 -8.23 4.87
N LYS A 79 6.34 -8.28 6.17
CA LYS A 79 6.22 -9.49 6.97
C LYS A 79 5.09 -9.33 7.96
N THR A 80 4.38 -10.41 8.21
CA THR A 80 3.40 -10.47 9.28
C THR A 80 3.62 -11.76 10.07
N LYS A 81 3.37 -11.69 11.37
CA LYS A 81 3.56 -12.84 12.27
C LYS A 81 2.26 -13.62 12.34
N ASP A 82 2.35 -14.93 12.14
CA ASP A 82 1.18 -15.81 12.24
C ASP A 82 1.01 -16.32 13.69
N LYS A 83 0.00 -17.19 13.90
CA LYS A 83 -0.31 -17.73 15.22
C LYS A 83 0.79 -18.60 15.78
N ASP A 84 1.62 -19.18 14.93
CA ASP A 84 2.75 -20.04 15.33
C ASP A 84 4.04 -19.27 15.45
N GLU A 85 3.96 -17.94 15.41
CA GLU A 85 5.09 -17.02 15.52
C GLU A 85 6.08 -17.04 14.34
N PHE A 86 5.65 -17.58 13.19
CA PHE A 86 6.43 -17.51 11.97
C PHE A 86 6.06 -16.25 11.18
N TYR A 87 7.08 -15.62 10.57
CA TYR A 87 6.84 -14.47 9.71
C TYR A 87 6.51 -14.93 8.30
N ASN A 88 5.44 -14.39 7.76
CA ASN A 88 5.01 -14.63 6.39
C ASN A 88 5.11 -13.34 5.59
N SER A 89 5.54 -13.45 4.34
CA SER A 89 5.52 -12.31 3.41
C SER A 89 4.10 -12.06 2.94
N ILE A 90 3.70 -10.79 2.90
CA ILE A 90 2.39 -10.38 2.41
C ILE A 90 2.55 -9.27 1.37
N LEU A 91 1.58 -9.17 0.46
CA LEU A 91 1.56 -8.09 -0.53
C LEU A 91 1.05 -6.78 0.05
N GLY A 92 0.16 -6.85 1.03
CA GLY A 92 -0.37 -5.68 1.68
C GLY A 92 -1.15 -6.04 2.92
N GLY A 93 -1.46 -5.05 3.72
CA GLY A 93 -2.22 -5.25 4.95
C GLY A 93 -2.76 -3.93 5.49
N LYS A 94 -3.76 -4.04 6.34
CA LYS A 94 -4.33 -2.92 7.06
C LYS A 94 -4.27 -3.20 8.55
N ASN A 95 -3.89 -2.18 9.33
CA ASN A 95 -3.94 -2.29 10.78
C ASN A 95 -5.40 -2.14 11.23
N PRO A 96 -5.95 -3.12 11.97
CA PRO A 96 -7.34 -3.04 12.41
C PRO A 96 -7.61 -1.94 13.43
N LYS A 97 -6.57 -1.38 14.04
CA LYS A 97 -6.70 -0.36 15.09
C LYS A 97 -6.62 1.08 14.57
N ASN A 98 -6.24 1.26 13.32
CA ASN A 98 -6.14 2.60 12.72
C ASN A 98 -6.56 2.55 11.25
N ASP A 99 -6.48 3.70 10.57
CA ASP A 99 -6.91 3.82 9.17
C ASP A 99 -5.68 3.81 8.22
N VAL A 100 -4.68 3.00 8.54
CA VAL A 100 -3.45 2.91 7.74
C VAL A 100 -3.35 1.55 7.08
N ALA A 101 -3.14 1.56 5.78
CA ALA A 101 -2.87 0.37 4.99
C ALA A 101 -1.47 0.49 4.39
N VAL A 102 -0.84 -0.64 4.12
CA VAL A 102 0.49 -0.70 3.51
C VAL A 102 0.49 -1.73 2.38
N VAL A 103 1.29 -1.45 1.36
CA VAL A 103 1.46 -2.31 0.19
C VAL A 103 2.95 -2.43 -0.09
N SER A 104 3.40 -3.65 -0.39
CA SER A 104 4.76 -3.90 -0.83
C SER A 104 4.79 -4.13 -2.34
N THR A 105 5.73 -3.48 -3.01
CA THR A 105 5.99 -3.73 -4.43
C THR A 105 7.04 -4.80 -4.64
N ASN A 106 7.64 -5.32 -3.57
CA ASN A 106 8.78 -6.25 -3.65
C ASN A 106 8.48 -7.46 -4.55
N LYS A 107 7.32 -8.09 -4.35
CA LYS A 107 6.93 -9.28 -5.12
C LYS A 107 6.10 -8.95 -6.36
N LEU A 108 5.75 -7.70 -6.55
CA LEU A 108 4.98 -7.26 -7.72
C LEU A 108 5.89 -6.87 -8.87
N THR A 109 7.14 -6.55 -8.56
CA THR A 109 8.14 -6.13 -9.52
C THR A 109 8.61 -7.33 -10.34
N PRO A 110 8.59 -7.27 -11.68
CA PRO A 110 9.24 -8.29 -12.50
C PRO A 110 10.74 -8.37 -12.18
N GLN A 111 11.34 -9.53 -12.40
CA GLN A 111 12.77 -9.71 -12.17
C GLN A 111 13.61 -8.69 -12.94
N GLU A 112 13.18 -8.37 -14.14
CA GLU A 112 13.77 -7.32 -14.94
C GLU A 112 12.67 -6.51 -15.59
N ILE A 113 12.74 -5.18 -15.40
CA ILE A 113 11.87 -4.28 -16.16
C ILE A 113 12.66 -3.85 -17.37
N SER A 114 12.38 -4.50 -18.52
CA SER A 114 13.08 -4.24 -19.77
C SER A 114 12.24 -3.49 -20.79
N SER A 115 10.97 -3.19 -20.47
CA SER A 115 10.08 -2.51 -21.39
C SER A 115 9.03 -1.68 -20.64
N ASP A 116 8.45 -0.71 -21.35
CA ASP A 116 7.35 0.09 -20.83
C ASP A 116 6.14 -0.78 -20.49
N LYS A 117 5.92 -1.84 -21.25
CA LYS A 117 4.82 -2.77 -21.02
C LYS A 117 4.96 -3.50 -19.69
N GLU A 118 6.17 -3.92 -19.33
CA GLU A 118 6.42 -4.57 -18.05
C GLU A 118 6.26 -3.58 -16.90
N TYR A 119 6.68 -2.33 -17.10
CA TYR A 119 6.50 -1.29 -16.09
C TYR A 119 5.01 -0.98 -15.88
N ASP A 120 4.23 -0.89 -16.96
CA ASP A 120 2.79 -0.68 -16.88
C ASP A 120 2.11 -1.82 -16.12
N LEU A 121 2.55 -3.06 -16.36
CA LEU A 121 2.05 -4.21 -15.62
C LEU A 121 2.36 -4.12 -14.13
N PHE A 122 3.57 -3.68 -13.80
CA PHE A 122 3.95 -3.44 -12.40
C PHE A 122 3.04 -2.40 -11.74
N LEU A 123 2.77 -1.28 -12.42
CA LEU A 123 1.89 -0.24 -11.90
C LEU A 123 0.45 -0.75 -11.73
N ASP A 124 -0.03 -1.54 -12.69
CA ASP A 124 -1.37 -2.11 -12.62
C ASP A 124 -1.51 -3.06 -11.43
N ARG A 125 -0.51 -3.89 -11.18
CA ARG A 125 -0.50 -4.80 -10.04
C ARG A 125 -0.46 -4.02 -8.73
N THR A 126 0.35 -2.96 -8.65
CA THR A 126 0.44 -2.10 -7.47
C THR A 126 -0.91 -1.44 -7.20
N LEU A 127 -1.57 -0.94 -8.24
CA LEU A 127 -2.88 -0.34 -8.11
C LEU A 127 -3.91 -1.34 -7.58
N LYS A 128 -3.94 -2.56 -8.10
CA LYS A 128 -4.91 -3.57 -7.68
C LYS A 128 -4.76 -3.94 -6.22
N VAL A 129 -3.54 -4.14 -5.74
CA VAL A 129 -3.30 -4.44 -4.32
C VAL A 129 -3.68 -3.23 -3.46
N SER A 130 -3.35 -2.03 -3.92
CA SER A 130 -3.70 -0.79 -3.21
C SER A 130 -5.22 -0.63 -3.08
N LEU A 131 -5.98 -0.90 -4.14
CA LEU A 131 -7.45 -0.83 -4.11
C LEU A 131 -8.03 -1.82 -3.11
N HIS A 132 -7.46 -3.02 -3.04
CA HIS A 132 -7.88 -4.03 -2.08
C HIS A 132 -7.69 -3.53 -0.65
N GLU A 133 -6.51 -3.01 -0.34
CA GLU A 133 -6.19 -2.57 1.01
C GLU A 133 -6.96 -1.30 1.41
N ILE A 134 -7.16 -0.37 0.47
CA ILE A 134 -7.97 0.83 0.72
C ILE A 134 -9.42 0.45 0.94
N GLY A 135 -9.91 -0.58 0.26
CA GLY A 135 -11.26 -1.10 0.50
C GLY A 135 -11.48 -1.42 1.98
N HIS A 136 -10.48 -1.95 2.66
CA HIS A 136 -10.57 -2.22 4.10
C HIS A 136 -10.70 -0.92 4.91
N ASN A 137 -10.07 0.17 4.46
CA ASN A 137 -10.22 1.48 5.12
C ASN A 137 -11.65 2.00 5.06
N PHE A 138 -12.42 1.60 4.05
CA PHE A 138 -13.85 1.93 3.95
C PHE A 138 -14.75 1.01 4.76
N GLY A 139 -14.17 0.03 5.44
CA GLY A 139 -14.93 -0.95 6.20
C GLY A 139 -15.37 -2.17 5.40
N LEU A 140 -14.89 -2.31 4.17
CA LEU A 140 -15.15 -3.50 3.38
C LEU A 140 -14.37 -4.68 3.96
N THR A 141 -15.02 -5.82 4.04
CA THR A 141 -14.36 -7.05 4.47
C THR A 141 -14.10 -7.93 3.26
N ASP A 142 -12.98 -8.64 3.30
CA ASP A 142 -12.62 -9.56 2.25
C ASP A 142 -12.22 -10.89 2.89
N HIS A 143 -12.66 -11.96 2.27
CA HIS A 143 -12.36 -13.32 2.75
C HIS A 143 -11.04 -13.83 2.22
N SER A 144 -10.45 -13.15 1.26
CA SER A 144 -9.13 -13.48 0.75
C SER A 144 -8.17 -12.35 1.04
N SER A 145 -6.98 -12.69 1.46
CA SER A 145 -5.89 -11.72 1.59
C SER A 145 -4.87 -12.00 0.50
N TYR A 146 -4.18 -10.94 0.03
CA TYR A 146 -3.10 -11.09 -0.93
C TYR A 146 -1.88 -11.64 -0.22
N LYS A 147 -1.87 -12.94 -0.02
CA LYS A 147 -0.72 -13.65 0.55
C LYS A 147 0.18 -14.14 -0.56
N MET A 148 1.45 -14.19 -0.26
CA MET A 148 2.40 -14.83 -1.15
C MET A 148 2.19 -16.34 -1.10
N ALA A 149 2.08 -16.93 -2.28
CA ALA A 149 2.03 -18.37 -2.38
C ALA A 149 3.40 -18.98 -2.12
#